data_6e95097f508595d570d08b3826446276
#
_entry.id   6e95097f508595d570d08b3826446276
#
_cell.length_a   1.000
_cell.length_b   1.000
_cell.length_c   1.000
_cell.angle_alpha   90.00
_cell.angle_beta   90.00
_cell.angle_gamma   90.00
#
_symmetry.space_group_name_H-M   'P 1'
#
loop_
_entity.id
_entity.type
_entity.pdbx_description
1 polymer ?
#
loop_
_entity_poly.entity_id
_entity_poly.type
_entity_poly.pdbx_seq_one_letter_code
_entity_poly.pdbx_strand_id
1 'polypeptide(L)'
;MRPIDICTAVLVTTGNRALREPSKTRWDAIEELLGIRLRPHSPFDSRVTFVDVGGEHVSFEEWLENRPAPTARLWLAPFPQDPSTDSSLQGLPEDVREAIDSGGLGFLVYSDGQRLERFVPREVQPLTYEISGPQLYAFILGRRNASALSEALATELGVPLEQLEPHLASCSPDDMQDVIPRFMSAGADIEHSSSGEDGPDEADVDTWNAFFSPSASDSGLSFELLYAGPGSEADLERDLDSARASLASALEAIHEFAHAQGLRSWEKHFRRALLRLSLEPQPLEDLVELLLLNALPTPAIQLALAAAASDVFGGMGSWNDMSFDGQTGELYVSLSDRLFSATRSALRTSLNRSAL
;
A
#
# COMPACT_ATOMS: atom_id res chain seq x y z
N MET A 1 -4.12 -4.30 -0.59
CA MET A 1 -3.82 -2.90 -1.04
C MET A 1 -2.72 -2.34 -0.14
N ARG A 2 -1.68 -1.74 -0.68
CA ARG A 2 -0.56 -1.19 0.10
C ARG A 2 -1.02 -0.02 0.98
N PRO A 3 -0.41 0.23 2.15
CA PRO A 3 -0.77 1.37 3.01
C PRO A 3 -0.75 2.71 2.26
N ILE A 4 0.26 2.94 1.41
CA ILE A 4 0.39 4.14 0.57
C ILE A 4 -0.80 4.34 -0.38
N ASP A 5 -1.33 3.25 -0.95
CA ASP A 5 -2.50 3.30 -1.83
C ASP A 5 -3.77 3.68 -1.06
N ILE A 6 -3.92 3.16 0.17
CA ILE A 6 -5.03 3.50 1.06
C ILE A 6 -4.97 4.98 1.42
N CYS A 7 -3.80 5.47 1.82
CA CYS A 7 -3.62 6.88 2.17
C CYS A 7 -3.91 7.79 0.99
N THR A 8 -3.38 7.46 -0.19
CA THR A 8 -3.66 8.24 -1.41
C THR A 8 -5.16 8.27 -1.73
N ALA A 9 -5.86 7.14 -1.57
CA ALA A 9 -7.31 7.07 -1.74
C ALA A 9 -8.07 7.96 -0.73
N VAL A 10 -7.67 7.91 0.54
CA VAL A 10 -8.25 8.76 1.60
C VAL A 10 -8.02 10.23 1.29
N LEU A 11 -6.81 10.64 0.89
CA LEU A 11 -6.50 12.02 0.55
C LEU A 11 -7.36 12.55 -0.61
N VAL A 12 -7.54 11.76 -1.67
CA VAL A 12 -8.39 12.17 -2.81
C VAL A 12 -9.85 12.36 -2.38
N THR A 13 -10.41 11.41 -1.66
CA THR A 13 -11.83 11.46 -1.28
C THR A 13 -12.11 12.52 -0.22
N THR A 14 -11.28 12.58 0.84
CA THR A 14 -11.44 13.57 1.92
C THR A 14 -11.08 14.98 1.46
N GLY A 15 -10.03 15.14 0.63
CA GLY A 15 -9.65 16.42 0.05
C GLY A 15 -10.71 16.99 -0.87
N ASN A 16 -11.31 16.19 -1.73
CA ASN A 16 -12.43 16.64 -2.56
C ASN A 16 -13.65 17.04 -1.72
N ARG A 17 -13.89 16.37 -0.60
CA ARG A 17 -14.93 16.78 0.35
C ARG A 17 -14.56 18.09 1.03
N ALA A 18 -13.31 18.24 1.48
CA ALA A 18 -12.82 19.47 2.11
C ALA A 18 -12.88 20.68 1.18
N LEU A 19 -12.52 20.51 -0.10
CA LEU A 19 -12.63 21.56 -1.11
C LEU A 19 -14.09 22.03 -1.34
N ARG A 20 -15.06 21.11 -1.23
CA ARG A 20 -16.49 21.43 -1.35
C ARG A 20 -17.13 21.98 -0.08
N GLU A 21 -16.76 21.43 1.06
CA GLU A 21 -17.38 21.71 2.35
C GLU A 21 -16.32 21.88 3.46
N PRO A 22 -15.45 22.91 3.38
CA PRO A 22 -14.32 23.07 4.31
C PRO A 22 -14.76 23.15 5.78
N SER A 23 -15.88 23.82 6.05
CA SER A 23 -16.39 23.96 7.43
C SER A 23 -16.91 22.68 8.07
N LYS A 24 -17.08 21.60 7.30
CA LYS A 24 -17.54 20.30 7.80
C LYS A 24 -16.42 19.26 7.87
N THR A 25 -15.21 19.64 7.48
CA THR A 25 -14.07 18.72 7.45
C THR A 25 -13.49 18.59 8.86
N ARG A 26 -13.30 17.36 9.26
CA ARG A 26 -12.67 16.99 10.54
C ARG A 26 -11.24 16.53 10.28
N TRP A 27 -10.33 17.49 10.25
CA TRP A 27 -8.91 17.23 9.98
C TRP A 27 -8.29 16.29 10.99
N ASP A 28 -8.59 16.48 12.28
CA ASP A 28 -8.18 15.61 13.38
C ASP A 28 -8.50 14.13 13.11
N ALA A 29 -9.72 13.85 12.65
CA ALA A 29 -10.13 12.48 12.34
C ALA A 29 -9.46 11.92 11.08
N ILE A 30 -9.14 12.78 10.11
CA ILE A 30 -8.41 12.38 8.90
C ILE A 30 -6.96 12.04 9.23
N GLU A 31 -6.30 12.87 10.02
CA GLU A 31 -4.92 12.63 10.48
C GLU A 31 -4.82 11.36 11.33
N GLU A 32 -5.74 11.18 12.28
CA GLU A 32 -5.81 9.96 13.10
C GLU A 32 -5.98 8.72 12.21
N LEU A 33 -6.87 8.77 11.22
CA LEU A 33 -7.08 7.66 10.30
C LEU A 33 -5.85 7.33 9.47
N LEU A 34 -5.19 8.35 8.90
CA LEU A 34 -3.98 8.19 8.12
C LEU A 34 -2.87 7.61 8.98
N GLY A 35 -2.76 8.06 10.24
CA GLY A 35 -1.83 7.52 11.22
C GLY A 35 -2.06 6.03 11.50
N ILE A 36 -3.29 5.64 11.83
CA ILE A 36 -3.67 4.25 12.10
C ILE A 36 -3.39 3.34 10.90
N ARG A 37 -3.59 3.82 9.67
CA ARG A 37 -3.48 2.98 8.48
C ARG A 37 -2.08 2.90 7.90
N LEU A 38 -1.28 3.93 8.08
CA LEU A 38 0.14 3.85 7.72
C LEU A 38 0.89 2.89 8.63
N ARG A 39 0.42 2.76 9.90
CA ARG A 39 1.05 1.88 10.89
C ARG A 39 0.04 1.38 11.93
N PRO A 40 -0.69 0.30 11.67
CA PRO A 40 -1.72 -0.21 12.58
C PRO A 40 -1.18 -0.58 13.99
N HIS A 41 0.15 -0.70 14.15
CA HIS A 41 0.80 -1.10 15.40
C HIS A 41 1.76 -0.03 15.98
N SER A 42 1.81 1.18 15.39
CA SER A 42 2.68 2.26 15.88
C SER A 42 1.87 3.34 16.59
N PRO A 43 2.20 3.71 17.83
CA PRO A 43 1.54 4.79 18.55
C PRO A 43 1.98 6.20 18.12
N PHE A 44 2.74 6.35 17.03
CA PHE A 44 3.41 7.59 16.66
C PHE A 44 2.79 8.30 15.46
N ASP A 45 2.93 9.63 15.46
CA ASP A 45 2.45 10.58 14.46
C ASP A 45 2.97 10.27 13.04
N SER A 46 2.22 9.48 12.28
CA SER A 46 2.48 9.32 10.85
C SER A 46 1.99 10.57 10.15
N ARG A 47 2.90 11.47 9.81
CA ARG A 47 2.56 12.71 9.12
C ARG A 47 2.47 12.47 7.62
N VAL A 48 1.38 12.94 7.03
CA VAL A 48 1.27 13.10 5.58
C VAL A 48 1.66 14.54 5.26
N THR A 49 2.74 14.69 4.50
CA THR A 49 3.25 16.00 4.10
C THR A 49 3.21 16.18 2.59
N PHE A 50 3.10 17.42 2.17
CA PHE A 50 3.23 17.83 0.77
C PHE A 50 4.48 18.68 0.63
N VAL A 51 5.25 18.42 -0.42
CA VAL A 51 6.45 19.19 -0.75
C VAL A 51 6.17 19.97 -2.01
N ASP A 52 6.27 21.28 -1.91
CA ASP A 52 6.06 22.18 -3.03
C ASP A 52 7.37 22.45 -3.82
N VAL A 53 7.30 23.32 -4.82
CA VAL A 53 8.46 23.71 -5.65
C VAL A 53 9.60 24.34 -4.85
N GLY A 54 9.31 24.87 -3.67
CA GLY A 54 10.31 25.45 -2.75
C GLY A 54 10.98 24.42 -1.86
N GLY A 55 10.51 23.18 -1.86
CA GLY A 55 11.00 22.12 -0.97
C GLY A 55 10.49 22.25 0.48
N GLU A 56 9.47 23.06 0.71
CA GLU A 56 8.85 23.23 2.01
C GLU A 56 7.86 22.11 2.27
N HIS A 57 7.91 21.50 3.46
CA HIS A 57 7.01 20.46 3.90
C HIS A 57 5.84 21.07 4.66
N VAL A 58 4.63 20.92 4.11
CA VAL A 58 3.40 21.41 4.71
C VAL A 58 2.43 20.25 4.99
N SER A 59 1.56 20.38 5.97
CA SER A 59 0.51 19.40 6.23
C SER A 59 -0.51 19.36 5.08
N PHE A 60 -1.30 18.27 4.99
CA PHE A 60 -2.33 18.16 3.97
C PHE A 60 -3.40 19.25 4.12
N GLU A 61 -3.79 19.59 5.35
CA GLU A 61 -4.71 20.68 5.65
C GLU A 61 -4.20 22.01 5.14
N GLU A 62 -3.00 22.42 5.57
CA GLU A 62 -2.36 23.66 5.16
C GLU A 62 -2.15 23.72 3.64
N TRP A 63 -1.74 22.60 3.04
CA TRP A 63 -1.56 22.49 1.61
C TRP A 63 -2.87 22.76 0.85
N LEU A 64 -4.00 22.23 1.33
CA LEU A 64 -5.33 22.45 0.74
C LEU A 64 -5.85 23.87 0.97
N GLU A 65 -5.67 24.43 2.16
CA GLU A 65 -6.10 25.80 2.50
C GLU A 65 -5.40 26.85 1.63
N ASN A 66 -4.16 26.60 1.25
CA ASN A 66 -3.39 27.48 0.37
C ASN A 66 -3.80 27.37 -1.13
N ARG A 67 -4.80 26.53 -1.46
CA ARG A 67 -5.29 26.29 -2.84
C ARG A 67 -6.80 26.57 -3.00
N PRO A 68 -7.29 27.74 -2.64
CA PRO A 68 -8.70 28.04 -2.70
C PRO A 68 -9.13 28.32 -4.15
N ALA A 69 -9.75 27.36 -4.79
CA ALA A 69 -10.41 27.56 -6.07
C ALA A 69 -11.76 26.81 -6.08
N PRO A 70 -12.87 27.46 -6.46
CA PRO A 70 -14.17 26.80 -6.49
C PRO A 70 -14.24 25.62 -7.47
N THR A 71 -13.32 25.57 -8.42
CA THR A 71 -13.15 24.49 -9.39
C THR A 71 -12.07 23.47 -8.99
N ALA A 72 -11.42 23.68 -7.84
CA ALA A 72 -10.36 22.79 -7.40
C ALA A 72 -10.85 21.36 -7.16
N ARG A 73 -10.08 20.38 -7.63
CA ARG A 73 -10.36 18.94 -7.51
C ARG A 73 -9.07 18.17 -7.32
N LEU A 74 -9.18 17.04 -6.63
CA LEU A 74 -8.15 16.04 -6.52
C LEU A 74 -8.53 14.80 -7.34
N TRP A 75 -7.56 14.28 -8.07
CA TRP A 75 -7.72 13.15 -8.96
C TRP A 75 -6.58 12.13 -8.75
N LEU A 76 -6.80 10.92 -9.22
CA LEU A 76 -5.76 9.91 -9.41
C LEU A 76 -5.49 9.74 -10.90
N ALA A 77 -4.25 9.97 -11.30
CA ALA A 77 -3.78 9.67 -12.65
C ALA A 77 -2.95 8.37 -12.64
N PRO A 78 -3.10 7.49 -13.64
CA PRO A 78 -2.28 6.29 -13.72
C PRO A 78 -0.80 6.64 -13.86
N PHE A 79 0.06 5.80 -13.30
CA PHE A 79 1.46 5.80 -13.70
C PHE A 79 1.57 5.36 -15.17
N PRO A 80 2.50 5.92 -15.95
CA PRO A 80 2.73 5.46 -17.32
C PRO A 80 3.19 4.00 -17.30
N GLN A 81 2.74 3.24 -18.29
CA GLN A 81 3.13 1.83 -18.43
C GLN A 81 4.62 1.66 -18.77
N ASP A 82 5.20 2.65 -19.43
CA ASP A 82 6.62 2.73 -19.73
C ASP A 82 7.15 4.11 -19.32
N PRO A 83 7.78 4.20 -18.13
CA PRO A 83 8.34 5.44 -17.63
C PRO A 83 9.40 6.05 -18.57
N SER A 84 10.03 5.26 -19.43
CA SER A 84 11.07 5.74 -20.35
C SER A 84 10.50 6.60 -21.47
N THR A 85 9.22 6.47 -21.79
CA THR A 85 8.53 7.21 -22.86
C THR A 85 7.92 8.53 -22.39
N ASP A 86 7.73 8.72 -21.09
CA ASP A 86 7.19 9.94 -20.54
C ASP A 86 8.33 10.91 -20.18
N SER A 87 8.46 11.97 -20.97
CA SER A 87 9.52 12.99 -20.75
C SER A 87 9.41 13.71 -19.41
N SER A 88 8.21 13.76 -18.81
CA SER A 88 8.02 14.33 -17.48
C SER A 88 8.65 13.49 -16.36
N LEU A 89 8.96 12.22 -16.66
CA LEU A 89 9.58 11.28 -15.73
C LEU A 89 11.09 11.11 -15.97
N GLN A 90 11.63 11.77 -17.00
CA GLN A 90 13.08 11.74 -17.26
C GLN A 90 13.81 12.52 -16.18
N GLY A 91 14.77 11.87 -15.52
CA GLY A 91 15.57 12.49 -14.45
C GLY A 91 14.98 12.34 -13.05
N LEU A 92 13.88 11.56 -12.90
CA LEU A 92 13.38 11.22 -11.57
C LEU A 92 14.41 10.48 -10.72
N PRO A 93 14.46 10.76 -9.41
CA PRO A 93 15.20 9.96 -8.45
C PRO A 93 14.82 8.47 -8.55
N GLU A 94 15.75 7.60 -8.21
CA GLU A 94 15.57 6.14 -8.34
C GLU A 94 14.43 5.61 -7.47
N ASP A 95 14.31 6.11 -6.26
CA ASP A 95 13.23 5.79 -5.32
C ASP A 95 11.82 6.15 -5.84
N VAL A 96 11.71 7.26 -6.60
CA VAL A 96 10.45 7.65 -7.27
C VAL A 96 10.13 6.66 -8.40
N ARG A 97 11.14 6.22 -9.15
CA ARG A 97 10.96 5.19 -10.17
C ARG A 97 10.53 3.86 -9.57
N GLU A 98 11.16 3.44 -8.47
CA GLU A 98 10.75 2.24 -7.73
C GLU A 98 9.29 2.33 -7.24
N ALA A 99 8.85 3.50 -6.75
CA ALA A 99 7.46 3.73 -6.37
C ALA A 99 6.49 3.57 -7.57
N ILE A 100 6.89 4.03 -8.75
CA ILE A 100 6.13 3.86 -10.00
C ILE A 100 6.13 2.39 -10.42
N ASP A 101 7.28 1.74 -10.45
CA ASP A 101 7.46 0.35 -10.88
C ASP A 101 6.77 -0.64 -9.94
N SER A 102 6.67 -0.30 -8.65
CA SER A 102 5.92 -1.09 -7.66
C SER A 102 4.40 -1.11 -7.90
N GLY A 103 3.90 -0.38 -8.91
CA GLY A 103 2.53 -0.47 -9.38
C GLY A 103 1.48 0.13 -8.45
N GLY A 104 1.75 1.29 -7.84
CA GLY A 104 0.80 2.02 -7.00
C GLY A 104 -0.47 2.47 -7.72
N LEU A 105 -1.39 3.09 -6.96
CA LEU A 105 -2.64 3.62 -7.52
C LEU A 105 -2.39 4.69 -8.58
N GLY A 106 -1.28 5.42 -8.51
CA GLY A 106 -0.92 6.45 -9.46
C GLY A 106 -0.52 7.76 -8.79
N PHE A 107 -0.40 8.80 -9.61
CA PHE A 107 -0.15 10.15 -9.13
C PHE A 107 -1.39 10.74 -8.46
N LEU A 108 -1.18 11.44 -7.34
CA LEU A 108 -2.16 12.42 -6.86
C LEU A 108 -2.09 13.65 -7.77
N VAL A 109 -3.22 14.07 -8.30
CA VAL A 109 -3.30 15.23 -9.19
C VAL A 109 -4.24 16.27 -8.58
N TYR A 110 -3.73 17.46 -8.37
CA TYR A 110 -4.55 18.62 -8.08
C TYR A 110 -4.85 19.35 -9.39
N SER A 111 -6.09 19.80 -9.56
CA SER A 111 -6.52 20.64 -10.67
C SER A 111 -7.36 21.79 -10.14
N ASP A 112 -7.16 22.98 -10.70
CA ASP A 112 -8.03 24.16 -10.51
C ASP A 112 -8.90 24.46 -11.75
N GLY A 113 -8.89 23.53 -12.72
CA GLY A 113 -9.58 23.66 -14.01
C GLY A 113 -8.74 24.30 -15.12
N GLN A 114 -7.58 24.87 -14.80
CA GLN A 114 -6.65 25.48 -15.78
C GLN A 114 -5.25 24.88 -15.69
N ARG A 115 -4.86 24.50 -14.50
CA ARG A 115 -3.54 23.96 -14.16
C ARG A 115 -3.67 22.59 -13.52
N LEU A 116 -2.74 21.71 -13.85
CA LEU A 116 -2.57 20.44 -13.18
C LEU A 116 -1.25 20.42 -12.42
N GLU A 117 -1.29 19.94 -11.19
CA GLU A 117 -0.12 19.62 -10.39
C GLU A 117 -0.13 18.13 -10.10
N ARG A 118 0.95 17.42 -10.45
CA ARG A 118 1.10 15.98 -10.20
C ARG A 118 2.07 15.74 -9.07
N PHE A 119 1.63 14.97 -8.11
CA PHE A 119 2.41 14.57 -6.94
C PHE A 119 2.65 13.08 -6.96
N VAL A 120 3.87 12.69 -6.66
CA VAL A 120 4.24 11.29 -6.45
C VAL A 120 4.26 11.01 -4.96
N PRO A 121 3.61 9.93 -4.51
CA PRO A 121 3.71 9.51 -3.13
C PRO A 121 5.08 8.88 -2.88
N ARG A 122 5.73 9.29 -1.80
CA ARG A 122 7.02 8.79 -1.35
C ARG A 122 6.95 8.40 0.11
N GLU A 123 7.35 7.20 0.43
CA GLU A 123 7.54 6.82 1.82
C GLU A 123 8.81 7.49 2.34
N VAL A 124 8.64 8.41 3.30
CA VAL A 124 9.78 8.98 4.02
C VAL A 124 10.16 7.96 5.07
N GLN A 125 11.24 7.26 4.83
CA GLN A 125 11.83 6.37 5.82
C GLN A 125 13.00 7.08 6.51
N PRO A 126 12.97 7.18 7.84
CA PRO A 126 14.04 6.60 8.57
C PRO A 126 13.55 5.32 9.23
N LEU A 127 13.95 4.19 8.70
CA LEU A 127 13.84 2.91 9.38
C LEU A 127 14.88 2.88 10.50
N THR A 128 14.64 3.63 11.57
CA THR A 128 15.42 3.43 12.78
C THR A 128 14.69 2.42 13.65
N TYR A 129 15.25 1.23 13.75
CA TYR A 129 14.78 0.25 14.72
C TYR A 129 15.34 0.63 16.10
N GLU A 130 14.48 0.94 17.06
CA GLU A 130 14.91 1.18 18.46
C GLU A 130 15.16 -0.14 19.22
N ILE A 131 15.52 -1.18 18.50
CA ILE A 131 15.74 -2.51 19.07
C ILE A 131 17.24 -2.68 19.33
N SER A 132 17.62 -2.70 20.59
CA SER A 132 18.99 -3.05 20.99
C SER A 132 19.24 -4.56 20.88
N GLY A 133 20.51 -4.94 20.80
CA GLY A 133 20.89 -6.35 20.76
C GLY A 133 20.30 -7.19 21.90
N PRO A 134 20.32 -6.72 23.17
CA PRO A 134 19.66 -7.44 24.28
C PRO A 134 18.15 -7.62 24.11
N GLN A 135 17.46 -6.64 23.57
CA GLN A 135 16.02 -6.74 23.32
C GLN A 135 15.71 -7.77 22.23
N LEU A 136 16.48 -7.74 21.12
CA LEU A 136 16.36 -8.74 20.06
C LEU A 136 16.64 -10.15 20.57
N TYR A 137 17.67 -10.34 21.38
CA TYR A 137 18.01 -11.64 21.96
C TYR A 137 16.90 -12.17 22.87
N ALA A 138 16.37 -11.33 23.76
CA ALA A 138 15.26 -11.67 24.62
C ALA A 138 13.99 -12.06 23.83
N PHE A 139 13.70 -11.35 22.74
CA PHE A 139 12.60 -11.69 21.83
C PHE A 139 12.79 -13.07 21.21
N ILE A 140 14.00 -13.37 20.67
CA ILE A 140 14.30 -14.67 20.08
C ILE A 140 14.12 -15.82 21.08
N LEU A 141 14.63 -15.64 22.31
CA LEU A 141 14.52 -16.68 23.35
C LEU A 141 13.08 -17.01 23.74
N GLY A 142 12.15 -16.08 23.55
CA GLY A 142 10.72 -16.30 23.78
C GLY A 142 10.00 -17.08 22.66
N ARG A 143 10.68 -17.39 21.54
CA ARG A 143 10.07 -18.06 20.40
C ARG A 143 10.23 -19.57 20.42
N ARG A 144 9.27 -20.29 19.79
CA ARG A 144 9.30 -21.76 19.64
C ARG A 144 10.54 -22.25 18.89
N ASN A 145 11.01 -21.43 17.94
CA ASN A 145 12.16 -21.72 17.07
C ASN A 145 13.43 -20.99 17.51
N ALA A 146 13.58 -20.69 18.79
CA ALA A 146 14.68 -19.89 19.33
C ALA A 146 16.08 -20.36 18.85
N SER A 147 16.31 -21.68 18.73
CA SER A 147 17.60 -22.23 18.27
C SER A 147 17.88 -21.84 16.81
N ALA A 148 16.92 -22.06 15.91
CA ALA A 148 17.07 -21.72 14.48
C ALA A 148 17.19 -20.21 14.24
N LEU A 149 16.43 -19.41 14.97
CA LEU A 149 16.52 -17.94 14.91
C LEU A 149 17.86 -17.43 15.45
N SER A 150 18.39 -18.04 16.53
CA SER A 150 19.71 -17.69 17.05
C SER A 150 20.84 -18.04 16.08
N GLU A 151 20.75 -19.17 15.41
CA GLU A 151 21.71 -19.58 14.37
C GLU A 151 21.67 -18.64 13.17
N ALA A 152 20.49 -18.23 12.71
CA ALA A 152 20.32 -17.27 11.64
C ALA A 152 20.91 -15.90 12.01
N LEU A 153 20.63 -15.41 13.21
CA LEU A 153 21.18 -14.13 13.67
C LEU A 153 22.70 -14.18 13.85
N ALA A 154 23.25 -15.28 14.39
CA ALA A 154 24.69 -15.48 14.50
C ALA A 154 25.36 -15.45 13.12
N THR A 155 24.71 -16.08 12.12
CA THR A 155 25.17 -16.07 10.73
C THR A 155 25.19 -14.65 10.13
N GLU A 156 24.11 -13.88 10.33
CA GLU A 156 24.03 -12.50 9.85
C GLU A 156 25.07 -11.58 10.49
N LEU A 157 25.34 -11.79 11.77
CA LEU A 157 26.36 -11.03 12.50
C LEU A 157 27.79 -11.53 12.24
N GLY A 158 27.95 -12.71 11.63
CA GLY A 158 29.25 -13.32 11.39
C GLY A 158 29.96 -13.75 12.68
N VAL A 159 29.21 -14.10 13.74
CA VAL A 159 29.74 -14.52 15.04
C VAL A 159 29.41 -15.99 15.32
N PRO A 160 30.28 -16.74 16.05
CA PRO A 160 29.92 -18.09 16.55
C PRO A 160 28.71 -18.02 17.47
N LEU A 161 27.85 -19.07 17.41
CA LEU A 161 26.61 -19.10 18.19
C LEU A 161 26.85 -18.96 19.70
N GLU A 162 27.92 -19.52 20.22
CA GLU A 162 28.32 -19.38 21.63
C GLU A 162 28.74 -17.97 22.04
N GLN A 163 29.02 -17.09 21.07
CA GLN A 163 29.36 -15.69 21.28
C GLN A 163 28.22 -14.75 20.98
N LEU A 164 27.07 -15.23 20.52
CA LEU A 164 25.93 -14.40 20.12
C LEU A 164 25.42 -13.53 21.28
N GLU A 165 25.15 -14.14 22.46
CA GLU A 165 24.66 -13.41 23.62
C GLU A 165 25.62 -12.33 24.12
N PRO A 166 26.95 -12.62 24.38
CA PRO A 166 27.89 -11.58 24.76
C PRO A 166 28.03 -10.48 23.70
N HIS A 167 27.97 -10.82 22.41
CA HIS A 167 28.05 -9.86 21.32
C HIS A 167 26.83 -8.91 21.35
N LEU A 168 25.63 -9.46 21.39
CA LEU A 168 24.37 -8.68 21.42
C LEU A 168 24.26 -7.84 22.71
N ALA A 169 24.81 -8.28 23.82
CA ALA A 169 24.80 -7.53 25.08
C ALA A 169 25.43 -6.13 24.96
N SER A 170 26.32 -5.94 23.99
CA SER A 170 27.01 -4.66 23.73
C SER A 170 26.43 -3.86 22.56
N CYS A 171 25.49 -4.43 21.77
CA CYS A 171 24.94 -3.75 20.60
C CYS A 171 23.86 -2.76 20.98
N SER A 172 24.06 -1.51 20.59
CA SER A 172 23.06 -0.45 20.64
C SER A 172 22.01 -0.61 19.54
N PRO A 173 20.90 0.13 19.56
CA PRO A 173 19.97 0.17 18.42
C PRO A 173 20.64 0.57 17.11
N ASP A 174 21.60 1.50 17.13
CA ASP A 174 22.31 1.94 15.92
C ASP A 174 23.12 0.79 15.30
N ASP A 175 23.75 -0.05 16.13
CA ASP A 175 24.51 -1.23 15.66
C ASP A 175 23.61 -2.28 14.99
N MET A 176 22.32 -2.25 15.32
CA MET A 176 21.34 -3.21 14.81
C MET A 176 20.60 -2.78 13.55
N GLN A 177 20.75 -1.53 13.10
CA GLN A 177 19.99 -0.98 11.96
C GLN A 177 20.16 -1.79 10.66
N ASP A 178 21.36 -2.19 10.33
CA ASP A 178 21.65 -2.97 9.13
C ASP A 178 21.39 -4.47 9.29
N VAL A 179 21.35 -4.95 10.53
CA VAL A 179 21.20 -6.38 10.86
C VAL A 179 19.74 -6.79 10.87
N ILE A 180 18.87 -5.96 11.48
CA ILE A 180 17.45 -6.26 11.66
C ILE A 180 16.73 -6.54 10.33
N PRO A 181 16.83 -5.74 9.26
CA PRO A 181 16.12 -6.01 8.02
C PRO A 181 16.51 -7.36 7.40
N ARG A 182 17.80 -7.71 7.43
CA ARG A 182 18.31 -9.00 6.91
C ARG A 182 17.85 -10.16 7.76
N PHE A 183 17.93 -10.01 9.07
CA PHE A 183 17.46 -11.02 10.01
C PHE A 183 15.95 -11.24 9.91
N MET A 184 15.15 -10.19 9.73
CA MET A 184 13.70 -10.30 9.53
C MET A 184 13.36 -11.12 8.29
N SER A 185 14.08 -10.93 7.19
CA SER A 185 13.89 -11.72 5.97
C SER A 185 14.19 -13.21 6.21
N ALA A 186 15.32 -13.51 6.84
CA ALA A 186 15.71 -14.88 7.16
C ALA A 186 14.80 -15.54 8.24
N GLY A 187 14.37 -14.75 9.23
CA GLY A 187 13.53 -15.22 10.33
C GLY A 187 12.11 -15.57 9.88
N ALA A 188 11.55 -14.82 8.94
CA ALA A 188 10.26 -15.13 8.35
C ALA A 188 10.24 -16.52 7.68
N ASP A 189 11.29 -16.86 6.93
CA ASP A 189 11.43 -18.16 6.29
C ASP A 189 11.51 -19.31 7.32
N ILE A 190 12.18 -19.09 8.45
CA ILE A 190 12.33 -20.08 9.53
C ILE A 190 10.98 -20.34 10.22
N GLU A 191 10.22 -19.30 10.52
CA GLU A 191 8.92 -19.46 11.18
C GLU A 191 7.90 -20.14 10.26
N HIS A 192 7.93 -19.87 8.96
CA HIS A 192 7.04 -20.54 7.98
C HIS A 192 7.39 -22.00 7.74
N SER A 193 8.68 -22.37 7.76
CA SER A 193 9.12 -23.73 7.53
C SER A 193 8.88 -24.67 8.75
N SER A 194 8.67 -24.11 9.92
CA SER A 194 8.44 -24.87 11.17
C SER A 194 6.96 -25.03 11.52
N SER A 195 6.07 -24.28 10.87
CA SER A 195 4.64 -24.49 11.00
C SER A 195 4.26 -25.75 10.23
N GLY A 196 3.94 -26.82 10.96
CA GLY A 196 3.37 -28.04 10.39
C GLY A 196 2.04 -27.78 9.69
N GLU A 197 1.28 -28.84 9.34
CA GLU A 197 0.02 -28.79 8.59
C GLU A 197 -1.04 -27.80 9.14
N ASP A 198 -0.87 -27.27 10.36
CA ASP A 198 -1.80 -26.34 11.02
C ASP A 198 -1.53 -24.85 10.75
N GLY A 199 -0.48 -24.47 10.00
CA GLY A 199 -0.09 -23.08 9.72
C GLY A 199 0.45 -22.30 10.94
N PRO A 200 1.05 -21.12 10.73
CA PRO A 200 1.48 -20.26 11.84
C PRO A 200 0.26 -19.76 12.62
N ASP A 201 0.38 -19.76 13.95
CA ASP A 201 -0.60 -19.14 14.82
C ASP A 201 -0.64 -17.62 14.51
N GLU A 202 -1.81 -17.06 14.19
CA GLU A 202 -1.96 -15.62 13.87
C GLU A 202 -1.34 -14.73 14.96
N ALA A 203 -1.43 -15.15 16.22
CA ALA A 203 -0.83 -14.45 17.35
C ALA A 203 0.71 -14.39 17.30
N ASP A 204 1.36 -15.38 16.72
CA ASP A 204 2.83 -15.39 16.57
C ASP A 204 3.30 -14.43 15.48
N VAL A 205 2.56 -14.35 14.36
CA VAL A 205 2.84 -13.42 13.26
C VAL A 205 2.64 -11.97 13.70
N ASP A 206 1.55 -11.69 14.43
CA ASP A 206 1.27 -10.35 14.95
C ASP A 206 2.34 -9.89 15.95
N THR A 207 2.81 -10.80 16.82
CA THR A 207 3.87 -10.48 17.79
C THR A 207 5.21 -10.20 17.10
N TRP A 208 5.53 -10.93 16.02
CA TRP A 208 6.71 -10.67 15.22
C TRP A 208 6.66 -9.29 14.57
N ASN A 209 5.59 -8.99 13.86
CA ASN A 209 5.39 -7.71 13.22
C ASN A 209 5.38 -6.53 14.20
N ALA A 210 4.76 -6.71 15.36
CA ALA A 210 4.74 -5.67 16.40
C ALA A 210 6.13 -5.40 16.98
N PHE A 211 6.95 -6.45 17.20
CA PHE A 211 8.30 -6.29 17.75
C PHE A 211 9.24 -5.59 16.77
N PHE A 212 9.18 -5.96 15.48
CA PHE A 212 10.04 -5.38 14.45
C PHE A 212 9.45 -4.14 13.77
N SER A 213 8.39 -3.57 14.31
CA SER A 213 7.90 -2.28 13.81
C SER A 213 8.97 -1.21 14.01
N PRO A 214 9.43 -0.54 12.95
CA PRO A 214 10.40 0.53 13.09
C PRO A 214 9.84 1.66 13.95
N SER A 215 10.70 2.26 14.77
CA SER A 215 10.35 3.44 15.55
C SER A 215 9.98 4.61 14.63
N ALA A 216 8.88 5.26 14.95
CA ALA A 216 8.19 6.17 14.05
C ALA A 216 8.56 7.63 14.27
N SER A 217 9.72 7.95 14.84
CA SER A 217 10.02 9.34 15.15
C SER A 217 9.99 10.28 13.93
N ASP A 218 10.22 9.75 12.71
CA ASP A 218 10.22 10.57 11.49
C ASP A 218 9.69 9.86 10.23
N SER A 219 8.98 8.75 10.36
CA SER A 219 8.38 8.10 9.20
C SER A 219 7.06 8.75 8.82
N GLY A 220 6.86 8.95 7.55
CA GLY A 220 5.66 9.56 7.02
C GLY A 220 5.46 9.22 5.55
N LEU A 221 4.42 9.77 5.00
CA LEU A 221 4.14 9.76 3.58
C LEU A 221 4.30 11.19 3.07
N SER A 222 5.23 11.40 2.16
CA SER A 222 5.42 12.66 1.47
C SER A 222 4.82 12.60 0.07
N PHE A 223 4.17 13.68 -0.33
CA PHE A 223 3.71 13.88 -1.70
C PHE A 223 4.58 14.97 -2.34
N GLU A 224 5.52 14.55 -3.17
CA GLU A 224 6.44 15.45 -3.84
C GLU A 224 5.87 15.94 -5.17
N LEU A 225 5.93 17.25 -5.40
CA LEU A 225 5.49 17.86 -6.64
C LEU A 225 6.44 17.46 -7.78
N LEU A 226 5.90 16.74 -8.76
CA LEU A 226 6.63 16.27 -9.90
C LEU A 226 6.48 17.16 -11.12
N TYR A 227 5.29 17.70 -11.30
CA TYR A 227 4.93 18.52 -12.46
C TYR A 227 3.86 19.53 -12.09
N ALA A 228 4.03 20.75 -12.59
CA ALA A 228 3.02 21.79 -12.53
C ALA A 228 2.94 22.49 -13.89
N GLY A 229 1.75 22.52 -14.50
CA GLY A 229 1.59 23.13 -15.80
C GLY A 229 0.15 23.08 -16.32
N PRO A 230 -0.09 23.59 -17.52
CA PRO A 230 -1.40 23.51 -18.15
C PRO A 230 -1.76 22.03 -18.42
N GLY A 231 -3.04 21.69 -18.26
CA GLY A 231 -3.52 20.33 -18.51
C GLY A 231 -5.05 20.25 -18.48
N SER A 232 -5.58 19.12 -18.93
CA SER A 232 -7.01 18.84 -18.99
C SER A 232 -7.40 17.73 -18.03
N GLU A 233 -8.50 17.89 -17.33
CA GLU A 233 -9.13 16.87 -16.50
C GLU A 233 -9.79 15.76 -17.32
N ALA A 234 -10.05 16.00 -18.61
CA ALA A 234 -10.75 15.04 -19.48
C ALA A 234 -10.04 13.67 -19.55
N ASP A 235 -8.71 13.65 -19.41
CA ASP A 235 -7.93 12.41 -19.40
C ASP A 235 -8.01 11.67 -18.05
N LEU A 236 -8.49 12.33 -17.01
CA LEU A 236 -8.65 11.79 -15.65
C LEU A 236 -10.05 11.21 -15.43
N GLU A 237 -11.03 11.67 -16.20
CA GLU A 237 -12.39 11.17 -16.18
C GLU A 237 -12.47 9.86 -16.97
N ARG A 238 -12.73 8.76 -16.29
CA ARG A 238 -12.96 7.47 -16.92
C ARG A 238 -14.38 6.99 -16.69
N ASP A 239 -14.89 6.27 -17.69
CA ASP A 239 -16.22 5.66 -17.60
C ASP A 239 -16.25 4.52 -16.57
N LEU A 240 -17.20 4.64 -15.62
CA LEU A 240 -17.38 3.70 -14.52
C LEU A 240 -17.82 2.32 -15.02
N ASP A 241 -18.70 2.29 -16.04
CA ASP A 241 -19.23 1.05 -16.57
C ASP A 241 -18.16 0.28 -17.34
N SER A 242 -17.32 0.99 -18.08
CA SER A 242 -16.17 0.42 -18.77
C SER A 242 -15.14 -0.17 -17.80
N ALA A 243 -14.85 0.53 -16.70
CA ALA A 243 -13.96 0.02 -15.66
C ALA A 243 -14.54 -1.22 -14.95
N ARG A 244 -15.85 -1.22 -14.68
CA ARG A 244 -16.58 -2.36 -14.12
C ARG A 244 -16.52 -3.57 -15.04
N ALA A 245 -16.81 -3.39 -16.34
CA ALA A 245 -16.77 -4.46 -17.33
C ALA A 245 -15.36 -5.06 -17.46
N SER A 246 -14.32 -4.20 -17.46
CA SER A 246 -12.93 -4.63 -17.50
C SER A 246 -12.54 -5.48 -16.29
N LEU A 247 -12.91 -5.04 -15.08
CA LEU A 247 -12.65 -5.79 -13.85
C LEU A 247 -13.42 -7.12 -13.82
N ALA A 248 -14.69 -7.12 -14.20
CA ALA A 248 -15.50 -8.34 -14.28
C ALA A 248 -14.84 -9.37 -15.20
N SER A 249 -14.47 -8.95 -16.42
CA SER A 249 -13.84 -9.83 -17.40
C SER A 249 -12.47 -10.37 -16.96
N ALA A 250 -11.69 -9.56 -16.23
CA ALA A 250 -10.42 -10.03 -15.67
C ALA A 250 -10.65 -11.06 -14.55
N LEU A 251 -11.60 -10.79 -13.65
CA LEU A 251 -11.98 -11.70 -12.57
C LEU A 251 -12.56 -13.03 -13.06
N GLU A 252 -13.40 -13.00 -14.10
CA GLU A 252 -13.95 -14.22 -14.72
C GLU A 252 -12.81 -15.10 -15.26
N ALA A 253 -11.90 -14.51 -16.03
CA ALA A 253 -10.80 -15.24 -16.64
C ALA A 253 -9.86 -15.88 -15.61
N ILE A 254 -9.51 -15.15 -14.55
CA ILE A 254 -8.61 -15.67 -13.50
C ILE A 254 -9.33 -16.66 -12.59
N HIS A 255 -10.62 -16.51 -12.37
CA HIS A 255 -11.46 -17.49 -11.67
C HIS A 255 -11.49 -18.83 -12.42
N GLU A 256 -11.71 -18.81 -13.74
CA GLU A 256 -11.68 -20.00 -14.60
C GLU A 256 -10.31 -20.68 -14.56
N PHE A 257 -9.23 -19.90 -14.60
CA PHE A 257 -7.87 -20.42 -14.43
C PHE A 257 -7.69 -21.10 -13.07
N ALA A 258 -8.06 -20.43 -11.97
CA ALA A 258 -7.96 -21.00 -10.63
C ALA A 258 -8.76 -22.29 -10.48
N HIS A 259 -9.97 -22.36 -11.09
CA HIS A 259 -10.79 -23.58 -11.15
C HIS A 259 -10.08 -24.70 -11.91
N ALA A 260 -9.55 -24.41 -13.11
CA ALA A 260 -8.86 -25.38 -13.96
C ALA A 260 -7.57 -25.95 -13.30
N GLN A 261 -6.90 -25.13 -12.49
CA GLN A 261 -5.70 -25.55 -11.74
C GLN A 261 -6.03 -26.17 -10.38
N GLY A 262 -7.30 -26.31 -10.01
CA GLY A 262 -7.72 -26.89 -8.73
C GLY A 262 -7.44 -26.01 -7.51
N LEU A 263 -7.22 -24.72 -7.68
CA LEU A 263 -6.88 -23.73 -6.64
C LEU A 263 -8.14 -23.27 -5.91
N ARG A 264 -8.77 -24.14 -5.14
CA ARG A 264 -10.12 -23.93 -4.54
C ARG A 264 -10.22 -22.69 -3.66
N SER A 265 -9.15 -22.31 -2.95
CA SER A 265 -9.12 -21.11 -2.12
C SER A 265 -9.23 -19.86 -2.98
N TRP A 266 -8.40 -19.77 -4.02
CA TRP A 266 -8.37 -18.66 -4.96
C TRP A 266 -9.63 -18.57 -5.82
N GLU A 267 -10.17 -19.71 -6.27
CA GLU A 267 -11.47 -19.77 -6.94
C GLU A 267 -12.57 -19.11 -6.11
N LYS A 268 -12.68 -19.46 -4.82
CA LYS A 268 -13.65 -18.86 -3.91
C LYS A 268 -13.39 -17.36 -3.72
N HIS A 269 -12.12 -16.95 -3.64
CA HIS A 269 -11.73 -15.55 -3.47
C HIS A 269 -12.19 -14.71 -4.67
N PHE A 270 -11.82 -15.08 -5.88
CA PHE A 270 -12.23 -14.38 -7.11
C PHE A 270 -13.73 -14.35 -7.31
N ARG A 271 -14.40 -15.45 -6.99
CA ARG A 271 -15.87 -15.49 -7.01
C ARG A 271 -16.51 -14.49 -6.05
N ARG A 272 -15.94 -14.31 -4.85
CA ARG A 272 -16.43 -13.29 -3.91
C ARG A 272 -16.23 -11.88 -4.44
N ALA A 273 -15.10 -11.59 -5.08
CA ALA A 273 -14.84 -10.30 -5.72
C ALA A 273 -15.84 -10.02 -6.85
N LEU A 274 -16.13 -11.01 -7.70
CA LEU A 274 -17.17 -10.92 -8.74
C LEU A 274 -18.57 -10.64 -8.17
N LEU A 275 -18.94 -11.32 -7.08
CA LEU A 275 -20.24 -11.09 -6.44
C LEU A 275 -20.37 -9.67 -5.91
N ARG A 276 -19.28 -9.05 -5.42
CA ARG A 276 -19.28 -7.66 -4.93
C ARG A 276 -19.60 -6.64 -6.02
N LEU A 277 -19.37 -6.94 -7.30
CA LEU A 277 -19.77 -6.08 -8.42
C LEU A 277 -21.30 -5.99 -8.60
N SER A 278 -22.05 -6.98 -8.17
CA SER A 278 -23.49 -7.09 -8.37
C SER A 278 -24.34 -6.92 -7.10
N LEU A 279 -23.71 -7.01 -5.91
CA LEU A 279 -24.41 -6.87 -4.64
C LEU A 279 -24.54 -5.40 -4.25
N GLU A 280 -25.64 -5.06 -3.58
CA GLU A 280 -25.72 -3.78 -2.88
C GLU A 280 -24.61 -3.69 -1.81
N PRO A 281 -23.99 -2.53 -1.62
CA PRO A 281 -22.97 -2.35 -0.59
C PRO A 281 -23.55 -2.73 0.76
N GLN A 282 -22.97 -3.73 1.41
CA GLN A 282 -23.31 -4.03 2.81
C GLN A 282 -22.81 -2.89 3.70
N PRO A 283 -23.44 -2.65 4.85
CA PRO A 283 -22.88 -1.74 5.85
C PRO A 283 -21.44 -2.17 6.17
N LEU A 284 -20.52 -1.25 6.08
CA LEU A 284 -19.10 -1.52 6.21
C LEU A 284 -18.71 -1.36 7.66
N GLU A 285 -18.01 -2.35 8.18
CA GLU A 285 -17.55 -2.37 9.57
C GLU A 285 -16.22 -1.65 9.74
N ASP A 286 -15.51 -1.39 8.62
CA ASP A 286 -14.19 -0.75 8.62
C ASP A 286 -14.30 0.78 8.49
N LEU A 287 -13.64 1.52 9.38
CA LEU A 287 -13.61 2.98 9.41
C LEU A 287 -13.08 3.62 8.12
N VAL A 288 -12.14 2.94 7.43
CA VAL A 288 -11.62 3.39 6.12
C VAL A 288 -12.68 3.29 5.06
N GLU A 289 -13.39 2.19 5.03
CA GLU A 289 -14.49 1.99 4.10
C GLU A 289 -15.56 3.08 4.34
N LEU A 290 -15.89 3.40 5.58
CA LEU A 290 -16.82 4.47 5.94
C LEU A 290 -16.39 5.85 5.45
N LEU A 291 -15.10 6.19 5.53
CA LEU A 291 -14.58 7.50 5.09
C LEU A 291 -14.48 7.61 3.57
N LEU A 292 -14.03 6.55 2.91
CA LEU A 292 -13.99 6.47 1.45
C LEU A 292 -15.40 6.55 0.86
N LEU A 293 -16.38 5.92 1.51
CA LEU A 293 -17.70 5.69 0.93
C LEU A 293 -18.65 6.87 1.09
N ASN A 294 -18.51 7.67 2.14
CA ASN A 294 -19.37 8.83 2.35
C ASN A 294 -19.20 9.94 1.29
N ALA A 295 -18.15 9.83 0.45
CA ALA A 295 -17.84 10.80 -0.61
C ALA A 295 -18.17 10.27 -2.02
N LEU A 296 -18.53 8.99 -2.17
CA LEU A 296 -18.70 8.32 -3.45
C LEU A 296 -20.15 7.96 -3.75
N PRO A 297 -20.60 8.01 -5.02
CA PRO A 297 -21.89 7.46 -5.40
C PRO A 297 -21.88 5.92 -5.30
N THR A 298 -23.06 5.32 -5.00
CA THR A 298 -23.20 3.88 -4.80
C THR A 298 -22.53 2.99 -5.87
N PRO A 299 -22.63 3.27 -7.19
CA PRO A 299 -21.94 2.45 -8.18
C PRO A 299 -20.41 2.50 -8.09
N ALA A 300 -19.84 3.64 -7.67
CA ALA A 300 -18.41 3.78 -7.45
C ALA A 300 -17.96 3.03 -6.20
N ILE A 301 -18.76 3.05 -5.14
CA ILE A 301 -18.54 2.25 -3.93
C ILE A 301 -18.46 0.77 -4.28
N GLN A 302 -19.45 0.24 -4.99
CA GLN A 302 -19.48 -1.17 -5.39
C GLN A 302 -18.22 -1.57 -6.17
N LEU A 303 -17.82 -0.72 -7.12
CA LEU A 303 -16.63 -0.97 -7.93
C LEU A 303 -15.34 -0.91 -7.09
N ALA A 304 -15.22 0.07 -6.18
CA ALA A 304 -14.07 0.19 -5.29
C ALA A 304 -13.93 -1.03 -4.37
N LEU A 305 -15.04 -1.50 -3.78
CA LEU A 305 -15.05 -2.67 -2.90
C LEU A 305 -14.70 -3.97 -3.64
N ALA A 306 -15.21 -4.13 -4.86
CA ALA A 306 -14.87 -5.27 -5.69
C ALA A 306 -13.40 -5.26 -6.08
N ALA A 307 -12.88 -4.08 -6.45
CA ALA A 307 -11.47 -3.90 -6.78
C ALA A 307 -10.55 -4.13 -5.58
N ALA A 308 -10.89 -3.62 -4.40
CA ALA A 308 -10.14 -3.89 -3.17
C ALA A 308 -10.13 -5.39 -2.82
N ALA A 309 -11.26 -6.08 -3.00
CA ALA A 309 -11.34 -7.53 -2.83
C ALA A 309 -10.59 -8.33 -3.90
N SER A 310 -10.25 -7.72 -5.03
CA SER A 310 -9.50 -8.32 -6.13
C SER A 310 -7.99 -8.11 -6.00
N ASP A 311 -7.55 -7.28 -5.05
CA ASP A 311 -6.14 -6.97 -4.84
C ASP A 311 -5.47 -8.09 -4.05
N VAL A 312 -5.03 -9.10 -4.79
CA VAL A 312 -4.39 -10.32 -4.29
C VAL A 312 -2.88 -10.28 -4.44
N PHE A 313 -2.35 -9.12 -4.78
CA PHE A 313 -0.95 -8.87 -5.06
C PHE A 313 -0.29 -8.26 -3.83
N GLY A 314 0.65 -8.96 -3.21
CA GLY A 314 1.25 -8.47 -1.97
C GLY A 314 2.31 -9.40 -1.40
N GLY A 315 2.41 -9.45 -0.07
CA GLY A 315 3.40 -10.22 0.67
C GLY A 315 3.23 -11.75 0.55
N MET A 316 4.00 -12.48 1.35
CA MET A 316 4.04 -13.95 1.34
C MET A 316 2.65 -14.57 1.47
N GLY A 317 2.43 -15.67 0.73
CA GLY A 317 1.12 -16.33 0.63
C GLY A 317 0.15 -15.66 -0.34
N SER A 318 0.60 -14.64 -1.08
CA SER A 318 -0.20 -13.94 -2.08
C SER A 318 -0.32 -14.72 -3.39
N TRP A 319 -1.17 -14.23 -4.29
CA TRP A 319 -1.29 -14.78 -5.63
C TRP A 319 0.05 -14.84 -6.38
N ASN A 320 0.93 -13.86 -6.18
CA ASN A 320 2.23 -13.76 -6.86
C ASN A 320 3.22 -14.88 -6.52
N ASP A 321 3.02 -15.58 -5.40
CA ASP A 321 3.96 -16.61 -4.93
C ASP A 321 3.77 -17.95 -5.64
N MET A 322 2.75 -18.03 -6.51
CA MET A 322 2.51 -19.23 -7.28
C MET A 322 3.33 -19.22 -8.57
N SER A 323 3.82 -20.39 -8.93
CA SER A 323 4.54 -20.61 -10.18
C SER A 323 3.97 -21.80 -10.94
N PHE A 324 3.97 -21.71 -12.26
CA PHE A 324 3.52 -22.75 -13.16
C PHE A 324 4.49 -22.85 -14.33
N ASP A 325 4.66 -24.05 -14.89
CA ASP A 325 5.58 -24.29 -16.00
C ASP A 325 4.92 -24.11 -17.37
N GLY A 326 5.74 -23.76 -18.36
CA GLY A 326 5.36 -23.72 -19.78
C GLY A 326 4.18 -22.81 -20.07
N GLN A 327 3.25 -23.25 -20.92
CA GLN A 327 2.09 -22.45 -21.34
C GLN A 327 1.15 -22.06 -20.18
N THR A 328 1.08 -22.88 -19.14
CA THR A 328 0.30 -22.56 -17.93
C THR A 328 0.91 -21.37 -17.20
N GLY A 329 2.25 -21.30 -17.12
CA GLY A 329 2.97 -20.18 -16.52
C GLY A 329 2.77 -18.88 -17.33
N GLU A 330 2.87 -18.94 -18.64
CA GLU A 330 2.64 -17.79 -19.52
C GLU A 330 1.19 -17.26 -19.36
N LEU A 331 0.21 -18.16 -19.32
CA LEU A 331 -1.18 -17.80 -19.10
C LEU A 331 -1.40 -17.18 -17.72
N TYR A 332 -0.81 -17.77 -16.68
CA TYR A 332 -0.87 -17.24 -15.30
C TYR A 332 -0.36 -15.80 -15.22
N VAL A 333 0.82 -15.52 -15.77
CA VAL A 333 1.40 -14.17 -15.81
C VAL A 333 0.45 -13.21 -16.53
N SER A 334 0.00 -13.57 -17.73
CA SER A 334 -0.89 -12.71 -18.53
C SER A 334 -2.21 -12.39 -17.82
N LEU A 335 -2.82 -13.38 -17.14
CA LEU A 335 -4.06 -13.18 -16.37
C LEU A 335 -3.83 -12.35 -15.11
N SER A 336 -2.68 -12.52 -14.45
CA SER A 336 -2.27 -11.75 -13.28
C SER A 336 -2.08 -10.28 -13.63
N ASP A 337 -1.35 -9.98 -14.69
CA ASP A 337 -1.13 -8.61 -15.18
C ASP A 337 -2.44 -7.93 -15.57
N ARG A 338 -3.32 -8.68 -16.23
CA ARG A 338 -4.64 -8.19 -16.61
C ARG A 338 -5.50 -7.86 -15.39
N LEU A 339 -5.53 -8.75 -14.38
CA LEU A 339 -6.26 -8.51 -13.14
C LEU A 339 -5.68 -7.32 -12.39
N PHE A 340 -4.36 -7.25 -12.24
CA PHE A 340 -3.68 -6.14 -11.59
C PHE A 340 -4.05 -4.79 -12.23
N SER A 341 -3.93 -4.69 -13.55
CA SER A 341 -4.26 -3.48 -14.30
C SER A 341 -5.74 -3.09 -14.17
N ALA A 342 -6.64 -4.07 -14.26
CA ALA A 342 -8.08 -3.85 -14.13
C ALA A 342 -8.46 -3.39 -12.70
N THR A 343 -7.86 -3.98 -11.66
CA THR A 343 -8.05 -3.63 -10.25
C THR A 343 -7.61 -2.18 -10.00
N ARG A 344 -6.41 -1.81 -10.43
CA ARG A 344 -5.89 -0.43 -10.27
C ARG A 344 -6.73 0.59 -11.04
N SER A 345 -7.16 0.25 -12.26
CA SER A 345 -8.05 1.11 -13.06
C SER A 345 -9.41 1.29 -12.40
N ALA A 346 -10.00 0.24 -11.88
CA ALA A 346 -11.30 0.27 -11.19
C ALA A 346 -11.24 1.12 -9.91
N LEU A 347 -10.20 0.97 -9.09
CA LEU A 347 -9.97 1.80 -7.91
C LEU A 347 -9.86 3.27 -8.27
N ARG A 348 -8.98 3.64 -9.20
CA ARG A 348 -8.82 5.04 -9.64
C ARG A 348 -10.12 5.63 -10.16
N THR A 349 -10.81 4.91 -11.05
CA THR A 349 -12.07 5.38 -11.63
C THR A 349 -13.12 5.60 -10.55
N SER A 350 -13.22 4.71 -9.57
CA SER A 350 -14.14 4.86 -8.44
C SER A 350 -13.82 6.06 -7.59
N LEU A 351 -12.56 6.22 -7.19
CA LEU A 351 -12.11 7.29 -6.30
C LEU A 351 -12.22 8.66 -6.96
N ASN A 352 -11.97 8.75 -8.26
CA ASN A 352 -12.13 9.98 -9.04
C ASN A 352 -13.58 10.45 -9.10
N ARG A 353 -14.57 9.61 -8.81
CA ARG A 353 -15.98 10.04 -8.66
C ARG A 353 -16.20 10.96 -7.47
N SER A 354 -15.28 11.02 -6.52
CA SER A 354 -15.31 12.01 -5.45
C SER A 354 -15.05 13.44 -5.94
N ALA A 355 -14.42 13.61 -7.09
CA ALA A 355 -14.16 14.93 -7.71
C ALA A 355 -15.38 15.50 -8.44
N LEU A 356 -16.33 14.67 -8.83
CA LEU A 356 -17.55 15.06 -9.54
C LEU A 356 -18.70 15.33 -8.57
#